data_90dab447547a7d2fb9b8a84a1c4a07f2
#
_entry.id   90dab447547a7d2fb9b8a84a1c4a07f2
#
_cell.length_a   1.000
_cell.length_b   1.000
_cell.length_c   1.000
_cell.angle_alpha   90.00
_cell.angle_beta   90.00
_cell.angle_gamma   90.00
#
_symmetry.space_group_name_H-M   'P 1'
#
loop_
_entity.id
_entity.type
_entity.pdbx_description
1 polymer ?
#
loop_
_entity_poly.entity_id
_entity_poly.type
_entity_poly.pdbx_seq_one_letter_code
_entity_poly.pdbx_strand_id
1 'polypeptide(L)'
;MIETWHKIYFRDARDMKDIPSNSVHLMITSPPYPMIEMWDEQFKQLDPRINELWNKMEEEKDKFKKEELIDQIFELMHENLAKVWKEVYRVLVDGGIACINIGDATRTINGVFRLFPNHAKIIEHCERIGFITLPYILWKKPTTKPKYKGKGAFLGSGMLPPNAYVSIDAEFILIFRKGEPRRFAPKDPLRYASKYTKEERNQWFTQIWEIPGEKQELSSVERRAASFPEEIPRRLIRMFSIIGDTVLDPFLGTGTTTKVAIELNRNSIGYEIDKRFRKIIEEKIGYNQKRLISSKIEFID
;
A
#
# COMPACT_ATOMS: atom_id res chain seq x y z
N MET A 1 18.84 20.25 -14.83
CA MET A 1 17.68 19.53 -14.29
C MET A 1 17.80 18.09 -14.78
N ILE A 2 17.47 17.12 -13.93
CA ILE A 2 17.47 15.71 -14.33
C ILE A 2 16.14 15.44 -15.00
N GLU A 3 16.16 14.93 -16.22
CA GLU A 3 14.96 14.51 -16.93
C GLU A 3 14.45 13.21 -16.32
N THR A 4 13.15 13.16 -15.99
CA THR A 4 12.48 11.97 -15.44
C THR A 4 11.33 11.53 -16.33
N TRP A 5 10.98 10.25 -16.25
CA TRP A 5 9.87 9.68 -16.98
C TRP A 5 8.91 8.96 -16.02
N HIS A 6 7.62 9.01 -16.36
CA HIS A 6 6.55 8.46 -15.53
C HIS A 6 5.55 7.72 -16.44
N LYS A 7 5.29 6.45 -16.11
CA LYS A 7 4.35 5.61 -16.85
C LYS A 7 3.21 5.17 -15.96
N ILE A 8 1.98 5.35 -16.42
CA ILE A 8 0.79 4.98 -15.68
C ILE A 8 -0.01 4.00 -16.54
N TYR A 9 -0.11 2.76 -16.04
CA TYR A 9 -0.82 1.66 -16.69
C TYR A 9 -2.20 1.50 -16.09
N PHE A 10 -3.26 1.59 -16.91
CA PHE A 10 -4.62 1.27 -16.48
C PHE A 10 -4.91 -0.21 -16.67
N ARG A 11 -4.22 -1.05 -15.89
CA ARG A 11 -4.21 -2.51 -15.99
C ARG A 11 -4.09 -3.17 -14.63
N ASP A 12 -4.32 -4.48 -14.62
CA ASP A 12 -4.16 -5.32 -13.44
C ASP A 12 -2.67 -5.54 -13.12
N ALA A 13 -2.25 -5.17 -11.93
CA ALA A 13 -0.86 -5.32 -11.46
C ALA A 13 -0.44 -6.78 -11.19
N ARG A 14 -1.36 -7.74 -11.29
CA ARG A 14 -1.01 -9.18 -11.23
C ARG A 14 -0.25 -9.66 -12.47
N ASP A 15 -0.20 -8.85 -13.55
CA ASP A 15 0.58 -9.06 -14.76
C ASP A 15 1.32 -7.77 -15.14
N MET A 16 2.61 -7.67 -14.79
CA MET A 16 3.47 -6.53 -15.10
C MET A 16 4.46 -6.84 -16.24
N LYS A 17 4.02 -7.62 -17.26
CA LYS A 17 4.88 -8.08 -18.37
C LYS A 17 5.60 -6.95 -19.12
N ASP A 18 5.02 -5.74 -19.14
CA ASP A 18 5.60 -4.55 -19.78
C ASP A 18 6.80 -3.97 -18.99
N ILE A 19 7.01 -4.43 -17.75
CA ILE A 19 8.13 -3.99 -16.92
C ILE A 19 9.23 -5.06 -16.97
N PRO A 20 10.45 -4.72 -17.41
CA PRO A 20 11.58 -5.64 -17.39
C PRO A 20 11.89 -6.11 -15.96
N SER A 21 12.36 -7.36 -15.84
CA SER A 21 12.91 -7.85 -14.57
C SER A 21 14.11 -7.02 -14.14
N ASN A 22 14.29 -6.84 -12.84
CA ASN A 22 15.42 -6.09 -12.25
C ASN A 22 15.56 -4.65 -12.79
N SER A 23 14.45 -3.91 -12.93
CA SER A 23 14.43 -2.53 -13.44
C SER A 23 13.87 -1.49 -12.47
N VAL A 24 13.24 -1.93 -11.39
CA VAL A 24 12.64 -1.08 -10.35
C VAL A 24 13.52 -1.09 -9.10
N HIS A 25 13.68 0.06 -8.47
CA HIS A 25 14.58 0.22 -7.31
C HIS A 25 13.83 0.26 -5.98
N LEU A 26 12.62 0.78 -6.00
CA LEU A 26 11.75 0.92 -4.83
C LEU A 26 10.30 0.69 -5.23
N MET A 27 9.56 -0.08 -4.45
CA MET A 27 8.10 -0.15 -4.53
C MET A 27 7.50 0.45 -3.27
N ILE A 28 6.48 1.30 -3.43
CA ILE A 28 5.69 1.87 -2.33
C ILE A 28 4.23 1.75 -2.70
N THR A 29 3.41 1.18 -1.82
CA THR A 29 1.99 1.01 -2.11
C THR A 29 1.15 0.85 -0.84
N SER A 30 -0.17 1.06 -1.01
CA SER A 30 -1.22 0.65 -0.09
C SER A 30 -2.26 -0.15 -0.89
N PRO A 31 -2.26 -1.49 -0.80
CA PRO A 31 -3.18 -2.33 -1.56
C PRO A 31 -4.62 -2.21 -1.03
N PRO A 32 -5.63 -2.77 -1.71
CA PRO A 32 -6.92 -3.04 -1.11
C PRO A 32 -6.74 -3.91 0.14
N TYR A 33 -7.34 -3.51 1.28
CA TYR A 33 -7.17 -4.21 2.55
C TYR A 33 -8.17 -5.38 2.65
N PRO A 34 -7.70 -6.64 2.66
CA PRO A 34 -8.57 -7.78 2.84
C PRO A 34 -9.46 -7.66 4.09
N MET A 35 -10.71 -8.09 3.97
CA MET A 35 -11.72 -8.04 5.03
C MET A 35 -12.10 -6.64 5.54
N ILE A 36 -11.74 -5.57 4.85
CA ILE A 36 -12.35 -4.24 5.00
C ILE A 36 -13.47 -4.11 3.98
N GLU A 37 -14.70 -3.91 4.46
CA GLU A 37 -15.95 -3.99 3.70
C GLU A 37 -15.94 -3.22 2.37
N MET A 38 -15.30 -2.05 2.34
CA MET A 38 -15.23 -1.23 1.13
C MET A 38 -14.48 -1.90 -0.04
N TRP A 39 -13.68 -2.94 0.22
CA TRP A 39 -12.89 -3.65 -0.77
C TRP A 39 -13.48 -5.01 -1.19
N ASP A 40 -14.53 -5.50 -0.49
CA ASP A 40 -15.08 -6.82 -0.73
C ASP A 40 -15.51 -7.03 -2.18
N GLU A 41 -16.25 -6.08 -2.75
CA GLU A 41 -16.73 -6.16 -4.13
C GLU A 41 -15.58 -6.18 -5.15
N GLN A 42 -14.49 -5.48 -4.87
CA GLN A 42 -13.33 -5.51 -5.75
C GLN A 42 -12.66 -6.88 -5.73
N PHE A 43 -12.50 -7.50 -4.56
CA PHE A 43 -11.95 -8.85 -4.46
C PHE A 43 -12.86 -9.90 -5.12
N LYS A 44 -14.18 -9.81 -4.96
CA LYS A 44 -15.16 -10.68 -5.63
C LYS A 44 -15.08 -10.58 -7.16
N GLN A 45 -14.86 -9.37 -7.69
CA GLN A 45 -14.68 -9.13 -9.13
C GLN A 45 -13.33 -9.65 -9.64
N LEU A 46 -12.27 -9.54 -8.84
CA LEU A 46 -10.93 -9.99 -9.19
C LEU A 46 -10.78 -11.51 -9.22
N ASP A 47 -11.56 -12.23 -8.37
CA ASP A 47 -11.52 -13.68 -8.28
C ASP A 47 -12.93 -14.25 -8.01
N PRO A 48 -13.58 -14.88 -9.00
CA PRO A 48 -14.91 -15.45 -8.86
C PRO A 48 -15.05 -16.47 -7.72
N ARG A 49 -13.96 -17.15 -7.34
CA ARG A 49 -13.97 -18.11 -6.22
C ARG A 49 -14.29 -17.42 -4.89
N ILE A 50 -13.86 -16.17 -4.72
CA ILE A 50 -14.19 -15.37 -3.53
C ILE A 50 -15.68 -15.12 -3.48
N ASN A 51 -16.31 -14.77 -4.61
CA ASN A 51 -17.74 -14.54 -4.68
C ASN A 51 -18.55 -15.83 -4.38
N GLU A 52 -18.11 -16.98 -4.91
CA GLU A 52 -18.74 -18.28 -4.64
C GLU A 52 -18.67 -18.65 -3.16
N LEU A 53 -17.50 -18.49 -2.52
CA LEU A 53 -17.35 -18.76 -1.09
C LEU A 53 -18.17 -17.78 -0.24
N TRP A 54 -18.25 -16.53 -0.68
CA TRP A 54 -19.05 -15.52 0.02
C TRP A 54 -20.53 -15.89 0.04
N ASN A 55 -21.10 -16.28 -1.12
CA ASN A 55 -22.48 -16.73 -1.20
C ASN A 55 -22.73 -17.99 -0.35
N LYS A 56 -21.81 -18.97 -0.39
CA LYS A 56 -21.89 -20.15 0.47
C LYS A 56 -21.87 -19.78 1.95
N MET A 57 -21.02 -18.82 2.32
CA MET A 57 -20.91 -18.35 3.71
C MET A 57 -22.20 -17.67 4.18
N GLU A 58 -22.86 -16.90 3.32
CA GLU A 58 -24.13 -16.25 3.66
C GLU A 58 -25.26 -17.26 3.89
N GLU A 59 -25.30 -18.32 3.09
CA GLU A 59 -26.32 -19.40 3.17
C GLU A 59 -26.04 -20.42 4.27
N GLU A 60 -24.79 -20.56 4.73
CA GLU A 60 -24.37 -21.55 5.72
C GLU A 60 -25.02 -21.26 7.10
N LYS A 61 -25.55 -22.28 7.75
CA LYS A 61 -26.18 -22.19 9.07
C LYS A 61 -25.28 -22.70 10.19
N ASP A 62 -24.38 -23.64 9.85
CA ASP A 62 -23.40 -24.15 10.81
C ASP A 62 -22.34 -23.11 11.08
N LYS A 63 -22.17 -22.74 12.35
CA LYS A 63 -21.25 -21.69 12.77
C LYS A 63 -19.79 -22.02 12.48
N PHE A 64 -19.37 -23.27 12.67
CA PHE A 64 -17.98 -23.69 12.44
C PHE A 64 -17.65 -23.69 10.95
N LYS A 65 -18.53 -24.25 10.11
CA LYS A 65 -18.34 -24.23 8.66
C LYS A 65 -18.33 -22.80 8.11
N LYS A 66 -19.11 -21.91 8.67
CA LYS A 66 -19.13 -20.49 8.30
C LYS A 66 -17.78 -19.83 8.62
N GLU A 67 -17.18 -20.12 9.78
CA GLU A 67 -15.86 -19.64 10.15
C GLU A 67 -14.78 -20.17 9.20
N GLU A 68 -14.84 -21.45 8.81
CA GLU A 68 -13.91 -22.04 7.82
C GLU A 68 -14.01 -21.35 6.44
N LEU A 69 -15.22 -21.05 5.98
CA LEU A 69 -15.45 -20.32 4.72
C LEU A 69 -14.85 -18.91 4.76
N ILE A 70 -14.96 -18.22 5.90
CA ILE A 70 -14.37 -16.90 6.10
C ILE A 70 -12.84 -16.95 6.05
N ASP A 71 -12.25 -17.97 6.67
CA ASP A 71 -10.80 -18.16 6.62
C ASP A 71 -10.31 -18.46 5.19
N GLN A 72 -11.08 -19.25 4.43
CA GLN A 72 -10.80 -19.48 3.01
C GLN A 72 -10.92 -18.20 2.17
N ILE A 73 -11.94 -17.37 2.40
CA ILE A 73 -12.09 -16.08 1.74
C ILE A 73 -10.90 -15.17 2.03
N PHE A 74 -10.51 -15.07 3.30
CA PHE A 74 -9.37 -14.26 3.72
C PHE A 74 -8.06 -14.71 3.06
N GLU A 75 -7.81 -16.01 3.01
CA GLU A 75 -6.65 -16.59 2.33
C GLU A 75 -6.65 -16.28 0.83
N LEU A 76 -7.78 -16.48 0.13
CA LEU A 76 -7.89 -16.18 -1.30
C LEU A 76 -7.68 -14.69 -1.63
N MET A 77 -8.13 -13.77 -0.76
CA MET A 77 -7.84 -12.35 -0.93
C MET A 77 -6.34 -12.10 -0.90
N HIS A 78 -5.62 -12.71 0.05
CA HIS A 78 -4.16 -12.60 0.15
C HIS A 78 -3.43 -13.33 -0.98
N GLU A 79 -3.91 -14.47 -1.46
CA GLU A 79 -3.36 -15.14 -2.65
C GLU A 79 -3.41 -14.23 -3.89
N ASN A 80 -4.48 -13.45 -4.05
CA ASN A 80 -4.59 -12.49 -5.14
C ASN A 80 -3.58 -11.34 -5.00
N LEU A 81 -3.37 -10.83 -3.80
CA LEU A 81 -2.31 -9.86 -3.53
C LEU A 81 -0.91 -10.47 -3.74
N ALA A 82 -0.71 -11.72 -3.35
CA ALA A 82 0.57 -12.42 -3.52
C ALA A 82 1.01 -12.54 -4.98
N LYS A 83 0.07 -12.60 -5.94
CA LYS A 83 0.39 -12.52 -7.38
C LYS A 83 1.08 -11.19 -7.72
N VAL A 84 0.61 -10.09 -7.13
CA VAL A 84 1.25 -8.77 -7.29
C VAL A 84 2.63 -8.75 -6.63
N TRP A 85 2.76 -9.29 -5.41
CA TRP A 85 4.07 -9.36 -4.73
C TRP A 85 5.09 -10.18 -5.49
N LYS A 86 4.66 -11.23 -6.21
CA LYS A 86 5.54 -12.02 -7.07
C LYS A 86 6.06 -11.20 -8.26
N GLU A 87 5.19 -10.42 -8.91
CA GLU A 87 5.60 -9.50 -9.97
C GLU A 87 6.52 -8.39 -9.45
N VAL A 88 6.21 -7.82 -8.28
CA VAL A 88 7.08 -6.85 -7.60
C VAL A 88 8.48 -7.44 -7.36
N TYR A 89 8.55 -8.67 -6.85
CA TYR A 89 9.84 -9.35 -6.64
C TYR A 89 10.62 -9.51 -7.96
N ARG A 90 9.94 -9.90 -9.03
CA ARG A 90 10.54 -10.05 -10.36
C ARG A 90 11.14 -8.75 -10.88
N VAL A 91 10.39 -7.64 -10.79
CA VAL A 91 10.81 -6.36 -11.38
C VAL A 91 11.81 -5.59 -10.50
N LEU A 92 11.86 -5.84 -9.20
CA LEU A 92 12.84 -5.21 -8.32
C LEU A 92 14.27 -5.66 -8.67
N VAL A 93 15.20 -4.71 -8.64
CA VAL A 93 16.65 -4.98 -8.69
C VAL A 93 17.10 -5.71 -7.43
N ASP A 94 18.26 -6.39 -7.45
CA ASP A 94 18.87 -6.88 -6.23
C ASP A 94 19.19 -5.72 -5.28
N GLY A 95 18.81 -5.88 -4.01
CA GLY A 95 18.85 -4.82 -3.01
C GLY A 95 17.73 -3.79 -3.14
N GLY A 96 16.81 -3.96 -4.09
CA GLY A 96 15.59 -3.15 -4.19
C GLY A 96 14.67 -3.37 -2.97
N ILE A 97 13.98 -2.30 -2.58
CA ILE A 97 13.12 -2.26 -1.39
C ILE A 97 11.65 -2.24 -1.80
N ALA A 98 10.83 -2.97 -1.07
CA ALA A 98 9.36 -2.89 -1.16
C ALA A 98 8.78 -2.41 0.17
N CYS A 99 7.97 -1.34 0.12
CA CYS A 99 7.27 -0.78 1.27
C CYS A 99 5.76 -0.93 1.06
N ILE A 100 5.09 -1.68 1.94
CA ILE A 100 3.65 -1.95 1.85
C ILE A 100 2.97 -1.36 3.08
N ASN A 101 2.14 -0.33 2.88
CA ASN A 101 1.28 0.18 3.94
C ASN A 101 0.01 -0.66 4.01
N ILE A 102 -0.30 -1.21 5.19
CA ILE A 102 -1.44 -2.08 5.41
C ILE A 102 -2.00 -1.91 6.82
N GLY A 103 -3.32 -1.85 6.94
CA GLY A 103 -4.02 -1.95 8.21
C GLY A 103 -4.63 -3.34 8.40
N ASP A 104 -4.69 -3.79 9.64
CA ASP A 104 -5.47 -4.96 10.00
C ASP A 104 -6.96 -4.63 9.97
N ALA A 105 -7.78 -5.62 9.67
CA ALA A 105 -9.23 -5.48 9.64
C ALA A 105 -9.86 -6.11 10.89
N THR A 106 -10.98 -5.53 11.34
CA THR A 106 -11.85 -6.14 12.35
C THR A 106 -13.26 -6.29 11.79
N ARG A 107 -13.86 -7.45 12.01
CA ARG A 107 -15.25 -7.71 11.67
C ARG A 107 -15.96 -8.49 12.76
N THR A 108 -17.26 -8.24 12.88
CA THR A 108 -18.16 -9.11 13.63
C THR A 108 -18.85 -10.05 12.65
N ILE A 109 -18.57 -11.33 12.77
CA ILE A 109 -19.12 -12.38 11.92
C ILE A 109 -19.81 -13.39 12.84
N ASN A 110 -21.08 -13.71 12.59
CA ASN A 110 -21.89 -14.57 13.44
C ASN A 110 -21.93 -14.16 14.94
N GLY A 111 -21.88 -12.86 15.21
CA GLY A 111 -21.83 -12.35 16.58
C GLY A 111 -20.45 -12.46 17.26
N VAL A 112 -19.45 -13.02 16.58
CA VAL A 112 -18.06 -13.08 17.07
C VAL A 112 -17.27 -11.96 16.44
N PHE A 113 -16.72 -11.08 17.27
CA PHE A 113 -15.79 -10.06 16.86
C PHE A 113 -14.39 -10.66 16.74
N ARG A 114 -13.73 -10.47 15.59
CA ARG A 114 -12.36 -10.97 15.37
C ARG A 114 -11.49 -10.01 14.57
N LEU A 115 -10.20 -10.12 14.77
CA LEU A 115 -9.16 -9.46 14.01
C LEU A 115 -8.76 -10.33 12.81
N PHE A 116 -8.52 -9.69 11.66
CA PHE A 116 -7.89 -10.26 10.48
C PHE A 116 -6.51 -9.61 10.30
N PRO A 117 -5.42 -10.33 10.64
CA PRO A 117 -4.08 -9.78 10.69
C PRO A 117 -3.46 -9.70 9.28
N ASN A 118 -3.86 -8.71 8.49
CA ASN A 118 -3.39 -8.49 7.13
C ASN A 118 -1.87 -8.37 7.05
N HIS A 119 -1.26 -7.64 8.00
CA HIS A 119 0.19 -7.46 8.03
C HIS A 119 0.95 -8.78 8.13
N ALA A 120 0.49 -9.70 8.99
CA ALA A 120 1.14 -10.99 9.17
C ALA A 120 1.02 -11.87 7.92
N LYS A 121 -0.14 -11.87 7.25
CA LYS A 121 -0.35 -12.60 6.00
C LYS A 121 0.53 -12.07 4.86
N ILE A 122 0.69 -10.76 4.74
CA ILE A 122 1.59 -10.17 3.73
C ILE A 122 3.04 -10.58 4.00
N ILE A 123 3.50 -10.56 5.26
CA ILE A 123 4.84 -11.00 5.62
C ILE A 123 5.04 -12.48 5.20
N GLU A 124 4.11 -13.35 5.57
CA GLU A 124 4.15 -14.78 5.23
C GLU A 124 4.27 -15.00 3.72
N HIS A 125 3.44 -14.34 2.91
CA HIS A 125 3.48 -14.46 1.46
C HIS A 125 4.76 -13.88 0.84
N CYS A 126 5.23 -12.73 1.32
CA CYS A 126 6.45 -12.11 0.81
C CYS A 126 7.68 -12.95 1.12
N GLU A 127 7.79 -13.53 2.32
CA GLU A 127 8.90 -14.43 2.67
C GLU A 127 8.91 -15.71 1.83
N ARG A 128 7.74 -16.31 1.56
CA ARG A 128 7.61 -17.46 0.65
C ARG A 128 8.04 -17.14 -0.79
N ILE A 129 7.88 -15.90 -1.23
CA ILE A 129 8.34 -15.44 -2.56
C ILE A 129 9.85 -15.27 -2.60
N GLY A 130 10.51 -15.03 -1.45
CA GLY A 130 11.95 -14.86 -1.31
C GLY A 130 12.40 -13.48 -0.85
N PHE A 131 11.48 -12.61 -0.45
CA PHE A 131 11.82 -11.35 0.19
C PHE A 131 12.46 -11.56 1.57
N ILE A 132 13.35 -10.65 1.93
CA ILE A 132 13.92 -10.53 3.27
C ILE A 132 13.11 -9.47 4.01
N THR A 133 12.43 -9.84 5.08
CA THR A 133 11.67 -8.91 5.93
C THR A 133 12.64 -8.05 6.75
N LEU A 134 12.45 -6.74 6.72
CA LEU A 134 13.21 -5.77 7.50
C LEU A 134 12.32 -5.20 8.62
N PRO A 135 12.91 -4.52 9.63
CA PRO A 135 12.11 -3.83 10.64
C PRO A 135 11.11 -2.88 10.00
N TYR A 136 9.83 -3.03 10.34
CA TYR A 136 8.72 -2.24 9.82
C TYR A 136 8.43 -1.01 10.69
N ILE A 137 7.66 -0.08 10.12
CA ILE A 137 7.24 1.17 10.77
C ILE A 137 5.76 1.04 11.17
N LEU A 138 5.41 1.55 12.33
CA LEU A 138 4.04 1.73 12.78
C LEU A 138 3.63 3.18 12.48
N TRP A 139 2.72 3.35 11.53
CA TRP A 139 2.12 4.64 11.25
C TRP A 139 0.92 4.87 12.14
N LYS A 140 1.14 5.61 13.22
CA LYS A 140 0.10 6.04 14.13
C LYS A 140 -0.63 7.26 13.57
N LYS A 141 -1.96 7.14 13.45
CA LYS A 141 -2.83 8.22 12.99
C LYS A 141 -3.28 9.02 14.22
N PRO A 142 -2.80 10.27 14.43
CA PRO A 142 -3.29 11.09 15.53
C PRO A 142 -4.77 11.36 15.33
N THR A 143 -5.62 10.70 16.08
CA THR A 143 -7.06 10.96 16.10
C THR A 143 -7.37 12.00 17.15
N THR A 144 -7.91 13.14 16.74
CA THR A 144 -8.26 14.24 17.63
C THR A 144 -9.41 13.93 18.60
N LYS A 145 -10.17 12.86 18.36
CA LYS A 145 -11.17 12.29 19.30
C LYS A 145 -11.51 10.86 18.90
N PRO A 146 -11.56 9.91 19.84
CA PRO A 146 -12.22 8.63 19.58
C PRO A 146 -13.66 8.94 19.20
N LYS A 147 -14.06 8.66 17.98
CA LYS A 147 -15.45 8.83 17.54
C LYS A 147 -16.30 7.68 18.08
N TYR A 148 -16.69 7.77 19.34
CA TYR A 148 -17.65 6.85 19.96
C TYR A 148 -19.12 7.16 19.55
N LYS A 149 -19.36 7.60 18.35
CA LYS A 149 -20.73 7.85 17.83
C LYS A 149 -21.09 6.84 16.77
N GLY A 150 -21.80 5.79 17.16
CA GLY A 150 -22.46 4.83 16.28
C GLY A 150 -22.50 3.42 16.86
N LYS A 151 -23.44 2.61 16.38
CA LYS A 151 -23.67 1.20 16.78
C LYS A 151 -22.52 0.24 16.40
N GLY A 152 -21.30 0.63 16.29
CA GLY A 152 -20.15 -0.20 15.94
C GLY A 152 -18.82 0.35 16.48
N ALA A 153 -18.87 1.51 17.13
CA ALA A 153 -17.65 2.17 17.60
C ALA A 153 -17.23 1.72 19.00
N PHE A 154 -18.05 0.99 19.71
CA PHE A 154 -17.78 0.52 21.07
C PHE A 154 -17.58 -0.99 21.04
N LEU A 155 -16.36 -1.43 21.22
CA LEU A 155 -16.00 -2.84 21.21
C LEU A 155 -15.99 -3.34 22.66
N GLY A 156 -16.97 -4.19 22.99
CA GLY A 156 -17.11 -4.81 24.30
C GLY A 156 -17.94 -4.00 25.31
N SER A 157 -17.71 -4.22 26.61
CA SER A 157 -18.51 -3.69 27.71
C SER A 157 -18.21 -2.22 28.09
N GLY A 158 -17.44 -1.51 27.25
CA GLY A 158 -17.08 -0.15 27.50
C GLY A 158 -16.10 0.05 28.66
N MET A 159 -16.55 0.69 29.74
CA MET A 159 -15.72 0.97 30.91
C MET A 159 -15.59 -0.23 31.87
N LEU A 160 -16.34 -1.30 31.64
CA LEU A 160 -16.40 -2.43 32.56
C LEU A 160 -15.58 -3.63 32.06
N PRO A 161 -14.54 -4.06 32.81
CA PRO A 161 -13.79 -5.25 32.48
C PRO A 161 -14.67 -6.51 32.61
N PRO A 162 -14.30 -7.67 32.01
CA PRO A 162 -13.09 -7.92 31.20
C PRO A 162 -13.31 -7.77 29.68
N ASN A 163 -14.50 -7.43 29.22
CA ASN A 163 -14.96 -7.60 27.85
C ASN A 163 -14.74 -6.37 26.94
N ALA A 164 -13.61 -5.66 27.14
CA ALA A 164 -13.21 -4.54 26.28
C ALA A 164 -12.17 -4.96 25.24
N TYR A 165 -12.18 -4.30 24.08
CA TYR A 165 -11.20 -4.52 23.02
C TYR A 165 -10.32 -3.29 22.81
N VAL A 166 -9.07 -3.54 22.41
CA VAL A 166 -8.14 -2.48 22.02
C VAL A 166 -8.54 -1.91 20.66
N SER A 167 -8.59 -0.59 20.53
CA SER A 167 -8.83 0.07 19.25
C SER A 167 -7.58 0.01 18.37
N ILE A 168 -7.76 -0.22 17.06
CA ILE A 168 -6.69 -0.13 16.08
C ILE A 168 -6.52 1.34 15.70
N ASP A 169 -5.39 1.95 16.09
CA ASP A 169 -5.05 3.36 15.81
C ASP A 169 -3.77 3.52 14.96
N ALA A 170 -3.17 2.42 14.55
CA ALA A 170 -1.99 2.38 13.71
C ALA A 170 -2.15 1.44 12.52
N GLU A 171 -1.41 1.75 11.44
CA GLU A 171 -1.17 0.86 10.32
C GLU A 171 0.30 0.47 10.26
N PHE A 172 0.61 -0.58 9.51
CA PHE A 172 1.95 -1.11 9.34
C PHE A 172 2.52 -0.66 7.99
N ILE A 173 3.71 -0.08 7.99
CA ILE A 173 4.51 0.08 6.76
C ILE A 173 5.53 -1.03 6.79
N LEU A 174 5.18 -2.16 6.14
CA LEU A 174 6.04 -3.34 6.04
C LEU A 174 7.17 -3.05 5.05
N ILE A 175 8.39 -3.43 5.41
CA ILE A 175 9.59 -3.16 4.61
C ILE A 175 10.26 -4.48 4.26
N PHE A 176 10.46 -4.71 2.97
CA PHE A 176 11.08 -5.91 2.44
C PHE A 176 12.24 -5.55 1.51
N ARG A 177 13.22 -6.44 1.40
CA ARG A 177 14.33 -6.32 0.46
C ARG A 177 14.45 -7.58 -0.40
N LYS A 178 14.75 -7.37 -1.67
CA LYS A 178 15.16 -8.45 -2.57
C LYS A 178 16.69 -8.63 -2.49
N GLY A 179 17.14 -9.82 -2.09
CA GLY A 179 18.56 -10.17 -2.08
C GLY A 179 19.45 -9.27 -1.19
N GLU A 180 20.72 -9.10 -1.59
CA GLU A 180 21.72 -8.34 -0.86
C GLU A 180 21.56 -6.81 -1.06
N PRO A 181 22.04 -5.99 -0.09
CA PRO A 181 21.99 -4.54 -0.24
C PRO A 181 22.67 -4.04 -1.51
N ARG A 182 22.09 -3.02 -2.15
CA ARG A 182 22.67 -2.36 -3.33
C ARG A 182 24.09 -1.84 -3.03
N ARG A 183 24.99 -2.09 -3.96
CA ARG A 183 26.38 -1.57 -3.90
C ARG A 183 26.53 -0.37 -4.84
N PHE A 184 27.29 0.61 -4.40
CA PHE A 184 27.55 1.85 -5.15
C PHE A 184 29.05 2.06 -5.27
N ALA A 185 29.45 2.72 -6.34
CA ALA A 185 30.84 3.18 -6.47
C ALA A 185 31.21 4.15 -5.34
N PRO A 186 32.45 4.16 -4.87
CA PRO A 186 32.93 5.18 -3.93
C PRO A 186 32.63 6.57 -4.47
N LYS A 187 32.08 7.46 -3.64
CA LYS A 187 31.74 8.86 -4.00
C LYS A 187 30.76 9.01 -5.17
N ASP A 188 29.82 8.05 -5.35
CA ASP A 188 28.78 8.14 -6.36
C ASP A 188 28.02 9.47 -6.25
N PRO A 189 28.03 10.32 -7.31
CA PRO A 189 27.49 11.69 -7.25
C PRO A 189 25.98 11.71 -6.96
N LEU A 190 25.19 10.79 -7.56
CA LEU A 190 23.74 10.75 -7.37
C LEU A 190 23.38 10.31 -5.97
N ARG A 191 24.14 9.37 -5.40
CA ARG A 191 23.99 8.95 -4.02
C ARG A 191 24.26 10.09 -3.05
N TYR A 192 25.33 10.88 -3.29
CA TYR A 192 25.65 12.04 -2.46
C TYR A 192 24.63 13.17 -2.62
N ALA A 193 24.12 13.41 -3.82
CA ALA A 193 23.06 14.37 -4.07
C ALA A 193 21.72 13.96 -3.43
N SER A 194 21.55 12.67 -3.15
CA SER A 194 20.36 12.11 -2.50
C SER A 194 20.44 12.09 -0.98
N LYS A 195 21.51 12.62 -0.39
CA LYS A 195 21.77 12.61 1.05
C LYS A 195 20.61 13.28 1.81
N TYR A 196 20.17 12.67 2.89
CA TYR A 196 19.26 13.26 3.88
C TYR A 196 20.04 13.95 5.00
N THR A 197 19.41 14.89 5.70
CA THR A 197 20.00 15.62 6.82
C THR A 197 20.06 14.75 8.08
N LYS A 198 20.76 15.23 9.11
CA LYS A 198 20.82 14.56 10.41
C LYS A 198 19.44 14.56 11.08
N GLU A 199 18.67 15.64 10.93
CA GLU A 199 17.33 15.82 11.45
C GLU A 199 16.35 14.84 10.77
N GLU A 200 16.36 14.78 9.44
CA GLU A 200 15.58 13.82 8.65
C GLU A 200 15.90 12.38 9.08
N ARG A 201 17.20 12.04 9.23
CA ARG A 201 17.61 10.72 9.70
C ARG A 201 17.05 10.39 11.09
N ASN A 202 17.16 11.31 12.04
CA ASN A 202 16.69 11.09 13.40
C ASN A 202 15.18 10.95 13.48
N GLN A 203 14.44 11.63 12.60
CA GLN A 203 12.97 11.61 12.57
C GLN A 203 12.42 10.40 11.79
N TRP A 204 13.07 10.03 10.66
CA TRP A 204 12.48 9.04 9.74
C TRP A 204 12.86 7.61 10.07
N PHE A 205 14.05 7.37 10.64
CA PHE A 205 14.53 6.03 10.97
C PHE A 205 14.11 5.58 12.39
N THR A 206 12.88 5.95 12.78
CA THR A 206 12.22 5.52 14.01
C THR A 206 11.09 4.54 13.67
N GLN A 207 10.77 3.65 14.59
CA GLN A 207 9.73 2.65 14.35
C GLN A 207 8.32 3.24 14.37
N ILE A 208 8.08 4.35 15.05
CA ILE A 208 6.76 4.98 15.16
C ILE A 208 6.77 6.30 14.41
N TRP A 209 5.84 6.42 13.44
CA TRP A 209 5.56 7.66 12.74
C TRP A 209 4.19 8.21 13.14
N GLU A 210 4.16 9.40 13.70
CA GLU A 210 2.93 10.14 13.97
C GLU A 210 2.70 11.13 12.83
N ILE A 211 1.98 10.69 11.79
CA ILE A 211 1.66 11.50 10.61
C ILE A 211 0.14 11.62 10.52
N PRO A 212 -0.42 12.85 10.55
CA PRO A 212 -1.85 13.04 10.37
C PRO A 212 -2.33 12.46 9.03
N GLY A 213 -3.45 11.72 9.06
CA GLY A 213 -4.13 11.33 7.83
C GLY A 213 -4.62 12.57 7.07
N GLU A 214 -4.70 12.49 5.74
CA GLU A 214 -5.29 13.57 4.97
C GLU A 214 -6.77 13.75 5.34
N LYS A 215 -7.20 15.01 5.52
CA LYS A 215 -8.63 15.34 5.59
C LYS A 215 -9.19 15.20 4.19
N GLN A 216 -9.98 14.17 4.00
CA GLN A 216 -10.59 13.89 2.70
C GLN A 216 -11.88 14.71 2.57
N GLU A 217 -11.81 15.89 1.92
CA GLU A 217 -12.97 16.45 1.23
C GLU A 217 -13.10 15.70 -0.10
N LEU A 218 -13.71 14.52 -0.07
CA LEU A 218 -13.56 13.59 -1.19
C LEU A 218 -14.83 13.50 -2.02
N SER A 219 -14.66 13.51 -3.34
CA SER A 219 -15.62 12.95 -4.28
C SER A 219 -15.91 11.47 -3.93
N SER A 220 -17.01 10.92 -4.42
CA SER A 220 -17.39 9.52 -4.17
C SER A 220 -16.34 8.51 -4.67
N VAL A 221 -15.52 8.90 -5.64
CA VAL A 221 -14.43 8.07 -6.21
C VAL A 221 -13.20 8.13 -5.33
N GLU A 222 -12.79 9.32 -4.87
CA GLU A 222 -11.61 9.50 -4.01
C GLU A 222 -11.77 8.82 -2.65
N ARG A 223 -12.99 8.76 -2.10
CA ARG A 223 -13.26 8.02 -0.86
C ARG A 223 -12.90 6.54 -0.93
N ARG A 224 -12.90 5.96 -2.13
CA ARG A 224 -12.50 4.57 -2.38
C ARG A 224 -10.99 4.38 -2.49
N ALA A 225 -10.22 5.46 -2.66
CA ALA A 225 -8.77 5.35 -2.84
C ALA A 225 -8.01 5.12 -1.53
N ALA A 226 -8.57 5.50 -0.38
CA ALA A 226 -7.95 5.38 0.95
C ALA A 226 -6.44 5.73 0.95
N SER A 227 -6.03 6.77 0.17
CA SER A 227 -4.63 7.07 -0.06
C SER A 227 -3.94 7.59 1.20
N PHE A 228 -2.70 7.22 1.38
CA PHE A 228 -1.84 7.75 2.44
C PHE A 228 -1.42 9.20 2.13
N PRO A 229 -1.08 10.01 3.16
CA PRO A 229 -0.58 11.37 2.96
C PRO A 229 0.78 11.38 2.25
N GLU A 230 1.05 12.45 1.48
CA GLU A 230 2.29 12.61 0.70
C GLU A 230 3.57 12.48 1.52
N GLU A 231 3.52 12.78 2.80
CA GLU A 231 4.66 12.66 3.71
C GLU A 231 5.17 11.21 3.82
N ILE A 232 4.29 10.20 3.71
CA ILE A 232 4.71 8.78 3.75
C ILE A 232 5.58 8.43 2.55
N PRO A 233 5.13 8.55 1.29
CA PRO A 233 5.99 8.23 0.16
C PRO A 233 7.19 9.17 0.06
N ARG A 234 7.10 10.42 0.52
CA ARG A 234 8.23 11.36 0.56
C ARG A 234 9.36 10.84 1.42
N ARG A 235 9.08 10.39 2.64
CA ARG A 235 10.07 9.78 3.51
C ARG A 235 10.64 8.51 2.91
N LEU A 236 9.78 7.58 2.49
CA LEU A 236 10.21 6.27 1.96
C LEU A 236 11.06 6.40 0.69
N ILE A 237 10.69 7.32 -0.25
CA ILE A 237 11.49 7.59 -1.45
C ILE A 237 12.87 8.13 -1.08
N ARG A 238 12.93 9.09 -0.15
CA ARG A 238 14.19 9.66 0.33
C ARG A 238 15.05 8.63 1.09
N MET A 239 14.44 7.75 1.87
CA MET A 239 15.15 6.73 2.66
C MET A 239 15.72 5.60 1.81
N PHE A 240 15.00 5.17 0.76
CA PHE A 240 15.27 3.90 0.08
C PHE A 240 15.57 4.02 -1.41
N SER A 241 15.68 5.23 -1.96
CA SER A 241 16.06 5.45 -3.35
C SER A 241 17.02 6.63 -3.52
N ILE A 242 17.76 6.66 -4.61
CA ILE A 242 18.55 7.82 -5.04
C ILE A 242 17.90 8.52 -6.23
N ILE A 243 18.34 9.75 -6.52
CA ILE A 243 17.90 10.52 -7.70
C ILE A 243 18.11 9.68 -8.97
N GLY A 244 17.09 9.64 -9.85
CA GLY A 244 17.08 8.84 -11.07
C GLY A 244 16.62 7.38 -10.90
N ASP A 245 16.49 6.88 -9.68
CA ASP A 245 15.90 5.55 -9.43
C ASP A 245 14.45 5.48 -9.90
N THR A 246 13.96 4.27 -10.19
CA THR A 246 12.57 4.01 -10.57
C THR A 246 11.77 3.55 -9.37
N VAL A 247 10.65 4.24 -9.11
CA VAL A 247 9.68 3.93 -8.05
C VAL A 247 8.43 3.30 -8.68
N LEU A 248 7.96 2.19 -8.13
CA LEU A 248 6.74 1.49 -8.55
C LEU A 248 5.63 1.63 -7.50
N ASP A 249 4.41 1.88 -7.95
CA ASP A 249 3.20 1.73 -7.14
C ASP A 249 2.19 0.85 -7.88
N PRO A 250 2.02 -0.44 -7.50
CA PRO A 250 1.10 -1.36 -8.16
C PRO A 250 -0.38 -1.12 -7.84
N PHE A 251 -0.71 -0.22 -6.92
CA PHE A 251 -2.07 0.19 -6.55
C PHE A 251 -2.14 1.71 -6.43
N LEU A 252 -1.91 2.39 -7.57
CA LEU A 252 -1.60 3.82 -7.64
C LEU A 252 -2.69 4.72 -7.04
N GLY A 253 -3.96 4.32 -7.15
CA GLY A 253 -5.08 5.10 -6.65
C GLY A 253 -5.09 6.52 -7.25
N THR A 254 -4.99 7.53 -6.40
CA THR A 254 -5.01 8.94 -6.82
C THR A 254 -3.68 9.48 -7.35
N GLY A 255 -2.61 8.69 -7.40
CA GLY A 255 -1.31 9.11 -7.97
C GLY A 255 -0.35 9.77 -6.97
N THR A 256 -0.56 9.62 -5.67
CA THR A 256 0.28 10.26 -4.64
C THR A 256 1.75 9.88 -4.75
N THR A 257 2.05 8.59 -4.94
CA THR A 257 3.42 8.09 -5.10
C THR A 257 4.11 8.68 -6.33
N THR A 258 3.42 8.73 -7.48
CA THR A 258 3.95 9.33 -8.72
C THR A 258 4.24 10.81 -8.54
N LYS A 259 3.32 11.58 -7.94
CA LYS A 259 3.51 13.00 -7.65
C LYS A 259 4.80 13.25 -6.87
N VAL A 260 4.98 12.51 -5.77
CA VAL A 260 6.15 12.67 -4.91
C VAL A 260 7.44 12.20 -5.61
N ALA A 261 7.38 11.17 -6.46
CA ALA A 261 8.52 10.74 -7.26
C ALA A 261 8.98 11.83 -8.25
N ILE A 262 8.02 12.52 -8.92
CA ILE A 262 8.29 13.68 -9.78
C ILE A 262 9.03 14.77 -9.00
N GLU A 263 8.48 15.19 -7.85
CA GLU A 263 9.05 16.25 -7.02
C GLU A 263 10.47 15.94 -6.51
N LEU A 264 10.77 14.66 -6.33
CA LEU A 264 12.06 14.20 -5.83
C LEU A 264 13.04 13.75 -6.93
N ASN A 265 12.72 13.98 -8.21
CA ASN A 265 13.54 13.58 -9.36
C ASN A 265 13.80 12.05 -9.42
N ARG A 266 12.78 11.26 -9.20
CA ARG A 266 12.75 9.81 -9.44
C ARG A 266 11.85 9.51 -10.63
N ASN A 267 12.18 8.48 -11.39
CA ASN A 267 11.24 7.92 -12.37
C ASN A 267 10.11 7.18 -11.64
N SER A 268 8.95 7.04 -12.26
CA SER A 268 7.88 6.25 -11.65
C SER A 268 7.11 5.40 -12.63
N ILE A 269 6.58 4.29 -12.11
CA ILE A 269 5.63 3.41 -12.75
C ILE A 269 4.45 3.24 -11.81
N GLY A 270 3.23 3.44 -12.31
CA GLY A 270 2.01 3.21 -11.54
C GLY A 270 1.07 2.27 -12.27
N TYR A 271 0.39 1.39 -11.52
CA TYR A 271 -0.72 0.58 -11.99
C TYR A 271 -2.00 0.98 -11.28
N GLU A 272 -3.08 1.14 -12.05
CA GLU A 272 -4.42 1.39 -11.55
C GLU A 272 -5.43 0.64 -12.41
N ILE A 273 -6.24 -0.20 -11.80
CA ILE A 273 -7.21 -1.00 -12.54
C ILE A 273 -8.47 -0.21 -12.91
N ASP A 274 -8.81 0.80 -12.10
CA ASP A 274 -10.00 1.62 -12.29
C ASP A 274 -9.70 2.87 -13.12
N LYS A 275 -10.08 2.85 -14.38
CA LYS A 275 -9.88 3.98 -15.32
C LYS A 275 -10.55 5.29 -14.88
N ARG A 276 -11.48 5.27 -13.92
CA ARG A 276 -12.12 6.48 -13.38
C ARG A 276 -11.13 7.36 -12.62
N PHE A 277 -10.01 6.81 -12.16
CA PHE A 277 -8.95 7.57 -11.51
C PHE A 277 -8.10 8.42 -12.49
N ARG A 278 -8.18 8.21 -13.80
CA ARG A 278 -7.34 8.93 -14.78
C ARG A 278 -7.31 10.44 -14.56
N LYS A 279 -8.49 11.11 -14.53
CA LYS A 279 -8.57 12.56 -14.32
C LYS A 279 -8.00 13.01 -12.98
N ILE A 280 -8.28 12.26 -11.92
CA ILE A 280 -7.77 12.55 -10.57
C ILE A 280 -6.23 12.46 -10.55
N ILE A 281 -5.67 11.45 -11.19
CA ILE A 281 -4.22 11.27 -11.31
C ILE A 281 -3.63 12.44 -12.12
N GLU A 282 -4.19 12.76 -13.29
CA GLU A 282 -3.75 13.88 -14.16
C GLU A 282 -3.71 15.21 -13.40
N GLU A 283 -4.77 15.51 -12.64
CA GLU A 283 -4.85 16.72 -11.81
C GLU A 283 -3.81 16.69 -10.68
N LYS A 284 -3.70 15.58 -9.96
CA LYS A 284 -2.79 15.45 -8.81
C LYS A 284 -1.33 15.55 -9.18
N ILE A 285 -0.92 14.97 -10.31
CA ILE A 285 0.47 15.05 -10.80
C ILE A 285 0.76 16.35 -11.56
N GLY A 286 -0.25 17.18 -11.83
CA GLY A 286 -0.11 18.45 -12.56
C GLY A 286 0.16 18.27 -14.05
N TYR A 287 -0.37 17.21 -14.68
CA TYR A 287 -0.11 16.83 -16.08
C TYR A 287 -0.30 17.97 -17.07
N ASN A 288 -1.31 18.82 -16.86
CA ASN A 288 -1.63 19.97 -17.73
C ASN A 288 -0.95 21.28 -17.31
N GLN A 289 -0.09 21.26 -16.30
CA GLN A 289 0.59 22.47 -15.82
C GLN A 289 1.97 22.61 -16.46
N LYS A 290 2.31 23.81 -16.97
CA LYS A 290 3.63 24.14 -17.57
C LYS A 290 4.85 23.90 -16.68
N ARG A 291 4.67 23.45 -15.43
CA ARG A 291 5.73 23.12 -14.47
C ARG A 291 6.48 21.82 -14.75
N LEU A 292 5.97 20.95 -15.64
CA LEU A 292 6.57 19.65 -15.96
C LEU A 292 7.59 19.70 -17.11
N ILE A 293 8.31 20.80 -17.28
CA ILE A 293 9.25 21.03 -18.40
C ILE A 293 10.35 19.96 -18.50
N SER A 294 10.58 19.18 -17.43
CA SER A 294 11.62 18.13 -17.40
C SER A 294 11.11 16.70 -17.18
N SER A 295 9.79 16.49 -17.20
CA SER A 295 9.22 15.15 -16.93
C SER A 295 8.36 14.69 -18.10
N LYS A 296 8.64 13.48 -18.61
CA LYS A 296 7.84 12.81 -19.64
C LYS A 296 6.83 11.89 -18.99
N ILE A 297 5.53 12.12 -19.19
CA ILE A 297 4.45 11.33 -18.61
C ILE A 297 3.69 10.61 -19.72
N GLU A 298 3.50 9.30 -19.55
CA GLU A 298 2.74 8.44 -20.46
C GLU A 298 1.61 7.73 -19.69
N PHE A 299 0.39 7.79 -20.25
CA PHE A 299 -0.76 6.99 -19.80
C PHE A 299 -0.99 5.85 -20.77
N ILE A 300 -1.02 4.61 -20.27
CA ILE A 300 -1.07 3.38 -21.07
C ILE A 300 -2.33 2.60 -20.68
N ASP A 301 -3.22 2.34 -21.66
CA ASP A 301 -4.47 1.60 -21.45
C ASP A 301 -4.31 0.08 -21.55
#